data_3c811c6f041340d2536a7557a3fa4827
#
_entry.id   3c811c6f041340d2536a7557a3fa4827
#
_cell.length_a   1.000
_cell.length_b   1.000
_cell.length_c   1.000
_cell.angle_alpha   90.00
_cell.angle_beta   90.00
_cell.angle_gamma   90.00
#
_symmetry.space_group_name_H-M   'P 1'
#
loop_
_entity.id
_entity.type
_entity.pdbx_description
1 polymer ?
#
loop_
_entity_poly.entity_id
_entity_poly.type
_entity_poly.pdbx_seq_one_letter_code
_entity_poly.pdbx_strand_id
1 'polypeptide(L)'
;MKRKGLGFYLRIYIKILAQDLKSKMSYRADFIISTIGMICTNIAGFISFWILFSRFPSINGWGYYEILFLYGFSLVSLTPVQCFFDNNWSLRMNVYNGDFIKYCIRPINVFFYYQSEVFDIKGLGQLAFGLGTLIYAWVKLGLGFSALMILKMLVFLLTASLIMIALQNAAAATCFWIQNSFYVMDFVLKFRDYAKYPVTIFSPVFRFIFTFIMPIAFIAYYPSLVILRPDAVPLLSWISPLFGILFFWLSYRFWMFGALKYSGTGS
;
A
#
# COMPACT_ATOMS: atom_id res chain seq x y z
N MET A 1 -22.77 -12.42 -22.16
CA MET A 1 -22.55 -12.87 -20.77
C MET A 1 -23.34 -11.93 -19.84
N LYS A 2 -24.25 -12.44 -19.00
CA LYS A 2 -24.91 -11.61 -17.96
C LYS A 2 -23.87 -11.02 -17.03
N ARG A 3 -23.89 -9.71 -16.81
CA ARG A 3 -23.02 -9.03 -15.83
C ARG A 3 -23.28 -9.64 -14.45
N LYS A 4 -22.25 -10.30 -13.89
CA LYS A 4 -22.31 -10.86 -12.54
C LYS A 4 -22.37 -9.69 -11.55
N GLY A 5 -23.36 -9.68 -10.64
CA GLY A 5 -23.55 -8.58 -9.70
C GLY A 5 -22.49 -8.58 -8.57
N LEU A 6 -22.40 -7.47 -7.84
CA LEU A 6 -21.46 -7.28 -6.72
C LEU A 6 -21.58 -8.40 -5.67
N GLY A 7 -22.80 -8.86 -5.35
CA GLY A 7 -23.02 -9.94 -4.39
C GLY A 7 -22.42 -11.29 -4.81
N PHE A 8 -22.30 -11.55 -6.13
CA PHE A 8 -21.59 -12.73 -6.64
C PHE A 8 -20.10 -12.66 -6.33
N TYR A 9 -19.46 -11.53 -6.61
CA TYR A 9 -18.02 -11.33 -6.34
C TYR A 9 -17.71 -11.38 -4.86
N LEU A 10 -18.55 -10.77 -4.01
CA LEU A 10 -18.36 -10.79 -2.56
C LEU A 10 -18.45 -12.22 -2.00
N ARG A 11 -19.44 -13.01 -2.46
CA ARG A 11 -19.58 -14.42 -2.03
C ARG A 11 -18.37 -15.26 -2.43
N ILE A 12 -17.86 -15.07 -3.65
CA ILE A 12 -16.65 -15.78 -4.09
C ILE A 12 -15.46 -15.36 -3.27
N TYR A 13 -15.26 -14.07 -3.06
CA TYR A 13 -14.16 -13.55 -2.25
C TYR A 13 -14.14 -14.15 -0.84
N ILE A 14 -15.29 -14.16 -0.15
CA ILE A 14 -15.39 -14.73 1.20
C ILE A 14 -15.02 -16.23 1.21
N LYS A 15 -15.41 -17.00 0.19
CA LYS A 15 -15.07 -18.42 0.10
C LYS A 15 -13.59 -18.65 -0.14
N ILE A 16 -12.96 -17.87 -1.02
CA ILE A 16 -11.52 -17.93 -1.29
C ILE A 16 -10.75 -17.54 -0.04
N LEU A 17 -11.12 -16.43 0.60
CA LEU A 17 -10.54 -15.95 1.85
C LEU A 17 -10.60 -17.02 2.95
N ALA A 18 -11.76 -17.64 3.14
CA ALA A 18 -11.93 -18.68 4.15
C ALA A 18 -11.03 -19.90 3.89
N GLN A 19 -10.84 -20.26 2.62
CA GLN A 19 -9.96 -21.36 2.21
C GLN A 19 -8.47 -21.01 2.45
N ASP A 20 -8.03 -19.80 2.08
CA ASP A 20 -6.66 -19.33 2.29
C ASP A 20 -6.33 -19.24 3.78
N LEU A 21 -7.24 -18.68 4.60
CA LEU A 21 -7.09 -18.62 6.05
C LEU A 21 -6.98 -20.00 6.68
N LYS A 22 -7.82 -20.95 6.25
CA LYS A 22 -7.75 -22.35 6.74
C LYS A 22 -6.42 -23.01 6.41
N SER A 23 -5.89 -22.77 5.21
CA SER A 23 -4.56 -23.25 4.81
C SER A 23 -3.46 -22.66 5.69
N LYS A 24 -3.46 -21.35 5.91
CA LYS A 24 -2.46 -20.65 6.74
C LYS A 24 -2.51 -21.05 8.21
N MET A 25 -3.68 -21.38 8.73
CA MET A 25 -3.82 -21.91 10.10
C MET A 25 -3.12 -23.24 10.31
N SER A 26 -2.82 -23.98 9.26
CA SER A 26 -2.03 -25.23 9.32
C SER A 26 -0.54 -24.96 9.55
N TYR A 27 -0.05 -23.75 9.20
CA TYR A 27 1.35 -23.32 9.34
C TYR A 27 1.49 -22.20 10.37
N ARG A 28 1.00 -22.44 11.59
CA ARG A 28 0.92 -21.41 12.66
C ARG A 28 2.28 -20.83 13.05
N ALA A 29 3.34 -21.66 13.02
CA ALA A 29 4.69 -21.22 13.40
C ALA A 29 5.21 -20.12 12.45
N ASP A 30 5.09 -20.32 11.14
CA ASP A 30 5.52 -19.33 10.13
C ASP A 30 4.75 -18.00 10.27
N PHE A 31 3.46 -18.10 10.57
CA PHE A 31 2.63 -16.92 10.82
C PHE A 31 3.11 -16.13 12.04
N ILE A 32 3.35 -16.82 13.17
CA ILE A 32 3.80 -16.17 14.42
C ILE A 32 5.17 -15.53 14.22
N ILE A 33 6.13 -16.26 13.69
CA ILE A 33 7.51 -15.78 13.47
C ILE A 33 7.50 -14.54 12.56
N SER A 34 6.77 -14.61 11.44
CA SER A 34 6.68 -13.51 10.48
C SER A 34 5.99 -12.27 11.08
N THR A 35 4.94 -12.48 11.90
CA THR A 35 4.23 -11.38 12.57
C THR A 35 5.13 -10.69 13.60
N ILE A 36 5.87 -11.48 14.39
CA ILE A 36 6.86 -10.94 15.35
C ILE A 36 7.94 -10.15 14.60
N GLY A 37 8.50 -10.71 13.52
CA GLY A 37 9.50 -10.02 12.70
C GLY A 37 9.01 -8.66 12.18
N MET A 38 7.78 -8.61 11.69
CA MET A 38 7.16 -7.36 11.23
C MET A 38 6.97 -6.35 12.38
N ILE A 39 6.49 -6.79 13.54
CA ILE A 39 6.35 -5.92 14.71
C ILE A 39 7.71 -5.38 15.14
N CYS A 40 8.75 -6.22 15.22
CA CYS A 40 10.10 -5.78 15.53
C CYS A 40 10.62 -4.74 14.53
N THR A 41 10.37 -4.92 13.24
CA THR A 41 10.75 -3.94 12.20
C THR A 41 10.04 -2.60 12.39
N ASN A 42 8.75 -2.62 12.71
CA ASN A 42 7.98 -1.40 12.96
C ASN A 42 8.44 -0.69 14.25
N ILE A 43 8.74 -1.45 15.32
CA ILE A 43 9.30 -0.91 16.55
C ILE A 43 10.68 -0.29 16.29
N ALA A 44 11.54 -0.96 15.52
CA ALA A 44 12.86 -0.41 15.15
C ALA A 44 12.71 0.92 14.39
N GLY A 45 11.73 1.03 13.48
CA GLY A 45 11.40 2.30 12.82
C GLY A 45 10.98 3.39 13.80
N PHE A 46 10.11 3.07 14.75
CA PHE A 46 9.68 4.00 15.80
C PHE A 46 10.86 4.47 16.67
N ILE A 47 11.70 3.53 17.13
CA ILE A 47 12.88 3.82 17.92
C ILE A 47 13.89 4.67 17.12
N SER A 48 14.04 4.41 15.83
CA SER A 48 14.94 5.20 14.97
C SER A 48 14.53 6.68 14.93
N PHE A 49 13.24 6.97 14.84
CA PHE A 49 12.73 8.34 14.94
C PHE A 49 12.97 8.94 16.32
N TRP A 50 12.75 8.17 17.39
CA TRP A 50 13.01 8.65 18.74
C TRP A 50 14.48 9.01 18.96
N ILE A 51 15.43 8.17 18.52
CA ILE A 51 16.87 8.44 18.60
C ILE A 51 17.22 9.69 17.77
N LEU A 52 16.69 9.82 16.55
CA LEU A 52 16.97 10.96 15.68
C LEU A 52 16.50 12.27 16.34
N PHE A 53 15.31 12.31 16.89
CA PHE A 53 14.76 13.51 17.53
C PHE A 53 15.26 13.76 18.96
N SER A 54 15.93 12.78 19.59
CA SER A 54 16.68 13.04 20.83
C SER A 54 17.93 13.91 20.57
N ARG A 55 18.43 13.92 19.35
CA ARG A 55 19.60 14.73 18.94
C ARG A 55 19.19 16.02 18.22
N PHE A 56 18.10 16.00 17.48
CA PHE A 56 17.61 17.12 16.66
C PHE A 56 16.19 17.46 17.05
N PRO A 57 15.92 18.65 17.66
CA PRO A 57 14.55 19.03 18.08
C PRO A 57 13.54 19.12 16.94
N SER A 58 14.02 19.45 15.74
CA SER A 58 13.23 19.48 14.51
C SER A 58 14.09 19.22 13.28
N ILE A 59 13.51 18.69 12.24
CA ILE A 59 14.16 18.45 10.96
C ILE A 59 13.38 19.18 9.88
N ASN A 60 13.97 20.24 9.34
CA ASN A 60 13.37 21.07 8.28
C ASN A 60 11.97 21.60 8.65
N GLY A 61 11.79 21.98 9.94
CA GLY A 61 10.50 22.47 10.46
C GLY A 61 9.47 21.40 10.81
N TRP A 62 9.90 20.11 10.84
CA TRP A 62 9.07 18.99 11.26
C TRP A 62 9.47 18.51 12.65
N GLY A 63 8.50 18.50 13.57
CA GLY A 63 8.71 17.98 14.92
C GLY A 63 8.54 16.46 15.01
N TYR A 64 8.97 15.89 16.13
CA TYR A 64 8.91 14.45 16.39
C TYR A 64 7.51 13.86 16.19
N TYR A 65 6.50 14.46 16.79
CA TYR A 65 5.12 13.95 16.73
C TYR A 65 4.49 14.12 15.34
N GLU A 66 4.89 15.13 14.56
CA GLU A 66 4.44 15.26 13.17
C GLU A 66 5.01 14.12 12.30
N ILE A 67 6.29 13.77 12.50
CA ILE A 67 6.92 12.64 11.80
C ILE A 67 6.31 11.32 12.24
N LEU A 68 6.01 11.14 13.53
CA LEU A 68 5.29 9.95 13.99
C LEU A 68 3.88 9.85 13.38
N PHE A 69 3.21 10.99 13.19
CA PHE A 69 1.94 11.02 12.48
C PHE A 69 2.08 10.52 11.04
N LEU A 70 3.06 11.04 10.30
CA LEU A 70 3.37 10.58 8.94
C LEU A 70 3.71 9.08 8.92
N TYR A 71 4.50 8.62 9.87
CA TYR A 71 4.86 7.20 9.99
C TYR A 71 3.62 6.32 10.22
N GLY A 72 2.80 6.65 11.22
CA GLY A 72 1.56 5.93 11.50
C GLY A 72 0.60 5.97 10.31
N PHE A 73 0.43 7.13 9.68
CA PHE A 73 -0.39 7.30 8.49
C PHE A 73 0.11 6.43 7.33
N SER A 74 1.42 6.38 7.08
CA SER A 74 2.01 5.54 6.04
C SER A 74 1.76 4.06 6.30
N LEU A 75 1.94 3.58 7.54
CA LEU A 75 1.70 2.17 7.90
C LEU A 75 0.24 1.77 7.69
N VAL A 76 -0.71 2.62 8.10
CA VAL A 76 -2.14 2.36 7.87
C VAL A 76 -2.48 2.36 6.38
N SER A 77 -1.95 3.32 5.62
CA SER A 77 -2.18 3.40 4.16
C SER A 77 -1.56 2.22 3.40
N LEU A 78 -0.47 1.63 3.91
CA LEU A 78 0.18 0.47 3.30
C LEU A 78 -0.49 -0.87 3.66
N THR A 79 -1.34 -0.90 4.67
CA THR A 79 -2.03 -2.12 5.11
C THR A 79 -2.88 -2.77 4.00
N PRO A 80 -3.73 -2.05 3.25
CA PRO A 80 -4.56 -2.67 2.21
C PRO A 80 -3.74 -3.33 1.10
N VAL A 81 -2.60 -2.77 0.70
CA VAL A 81 -1.75 -3.39 -0.31
C VAL A 81 -1.15 -4.69 0.21
N GLN A 82 -0.75 -4.74 1.46
CA GLN A 82 -0.21 -5.96 2.08
C GLN A 82 -1.29 -7.02 2.28
N CYS A 83 -2.47 -6.65 2.78
CA CYS A 83 -3.53 -7.62 3.04
C CYS A 83 -4.14 -8.21 1.76
N PHE A 84 -4.41 -7.39 0.75
CA PHE A 84 -5.27 -7.75 -0.38
C PHE A 84 -4.56 -7.87 -1.72
N PHE A 85 -3.31 -7.39 -1.83
CA PHE A 85 -2.55 -7.35 -3.08
C PHE A 85 -1.19 -8.04 -2.98
N ASP A 86 -0.97 -8.81 -1.92
CA ASP A 86 0.29 -9.54 -1.68
C ASP A 86 0.59 -10.57 -2.78
N ASN A 87 -0.44 -11.10 -3.45
CA ASN A 87 -0.29 -12.03 -4.57
C ASN A 87 0.50 -11.45 -5.76
N ASN A 88 0.65 -10.14 -5.83
CA ASN A 88 1.51 -9.49 -6.83
C ASN A 88 2.97 -9.98 -6.81
N TRP A 89 3.47 -10.44 -5.65
CA TRP A 89 4.79 -11.04 -5.53
C TRP A 89 4.94 -12.34 -6.35
N SER A 90 3.87 -13.12 -6.41
CA SER A 90 3.85 -14.40 -7.10
C SER A 90 3.56 -14.28 -8.59
N LEU A 91 3.13 -13.09 -9.09
CA LEU A 91 2.68 -12.92 -10.47
C LEU A 91 3.76 -13.31 -11.47
N ARG A 92 4.99 -12.86 -11.24
CA ARG A 92 6.14 -13.19 -12.10
C ARG A 92 6.34 -14.71 -12.24
N MET A 93 6.33 -15.42 -11.11
CA MET A 93 6.53 -16.87 -11.11
C MET A 93 5.36 -17.59 -11.78
N ASN A 94 4.14 -17.18 -11.53
CA ASN A 94 2.96 -17.76 -12.18
C ASN A 94 2.98 -17.55 -13.71
N VAL A 95 3.45 -16.38 -14.17
CA VAL A 95 3.60 -16.09 -15.60
C VAL A 95 4.74 -16.91 -16.19
N TYR A 96 5.90 -16.95 -15.53
CA TYR A 96 7.08 -17.68 -15.99
C TYR A 96 6.85 -19.18 -16.07
N ASN A 97 6.20 -19.79 -15.07
CA ASN A 97 5.92 -21.23 -15.03
C ASN A 97 4.73 -21.65 -15.91
N GLY A 98 3.99 -20.71 -16.51
CA GLY A 98 2.77 -21.03 -17.26
C GLY A 98 1.51 -21.17 -16.41
N ASP A 99 1.63 -21.11 -15.08
CA ASP A 99 0.51 -21.32 -14.13
C ASP A 99 -0.56 -20.22 -14.21
N PHE A 100 -0.22 -19.08 -14.81
CA PHE A 100 -1.16 -17.95 -14.95
C PHE A 100 -2.37 -18.29 -15.83
N ILE A 101 -2.27 -19.31 -16.70
CA ILE A 101 -3.37 -19.77 -17.55
C ILE A 101 -4.62 -20.16 -16.74
N LYS A 102 -4.46 -20.70 -15.54
CA LYS A 102 -5.57 -21.09 -14.66
C LYS A 102 -6.53 -19.93 -14.33
N TYR A 103 -6.04 -18.70 -14.36
CA TYR A 103 -6.85 -17.48 -14.12
C TYR A 103 -7.57 -17.03 -15.38
N CYS A 104 -6.94 -17.23 -16.56
CA CYS A 104 -7.49 -16.79 -17.83
C CYS A 104 -8.70 -17.62 -18.29
N ILE A 105 -8.74 -18.92 -17.99
CA ILE A 105 -9.80 -19.85 -18.43
C ILE A 105 -11.10 -19.73 -17.61
N ARG A 106 -11.08 -19.01 -16.48
CA ARG A 106 -12.26 -18.89 -15.61
C ARG A 106 -13.17 -17.75 -16.06
N PRO A 107 -14.52 -17.93 -16.03
CA PRO A 107 -15.48 -16.90 -16.46
C PRO A 107 -15.71 -15.82 -15.39
N ILE A 108 -14.61 -15.30 -14.84
CA ILE A 108 -14.55 -14.26 -13.79
C ILE A 108 -13.49 -13.24 -14.21
N ASN A 109 -13.57 -12.00 -13.71
CA ASN A 109 -12.51 -11.02 -13.96
C ASN A 109 -11.17 -11.56 -13.46
N VAL A 110 -10.17 -11.64 -14.35
CA VAL A 110 -8.86 -12.24 -14.09
C VAL A 110 -8.13 -11.53 -12.95
N PHE A 111 -8.13 -10.19 -12.98
CA PHE A 111 -7.49 -9.39 -11.93
C PHE A 111 -8.12 -9.64 -10.56
N PHE A 112 -9.46 -9.58 -10.47
CA PHE A 112 -10.16 -9.84 -9.22
C PHE A 112 -9.86 -11.23 -8.68
N TYR A 113 -9.94 -12.26 -9.54
CA TYR A 113 -9.71 -13.63 -9.10
C TYR A 113 -8.26 -13.84 -8.65
N TYR A 114 -7.31 -13.29 -9.39
CA TYR A 114 -5.89 -13.34 -9.06
C TYR A 114 -5.61 -12.68 -7.70
N GLN A 115 -6.06 -11.46 -7.49
CA GLN A 115 -5.81 -10.73 -6.24
C GLN A 115 -6.54 -11.33 -5.03
N SER A 116 -7.69 -11.99 -5.24
CA SER A 116 -8.46 -12.58 -4.15
C SER A 116 -7.89 -13.91 -3.64
N GLU A 117 -6.91 -14.53 -4.32
CA GLU A 117 -6.38 -15.85 -3.96
C GLU A 117 -5.53 -15.82 -2.68
N VAL A 118 -4.91 -14.71 -2.37
CA VAL A 118 -4.04 -14.54 -1.20
C VAL A 118 -4.51 -13.37 -0.34
N PHE A 119 -4.66 -13.62 0.95
CA PHE A 119 -4.88 -12.59 1.96
C PHE A 119 -3.79 -12.67 3.02
N ASP A 120 -2.93 -11.65 3.14
CA ASP A 120 -1.89 -11.66 4.15
C ASP A 120 -2.36 -11.07 5.48
N ILE A 121 -2.61 -11.96 6.45
CA ILE A 121 -3.04 -11.60 7.82
C ILE A 121 -1.99 -10.73 8.53
N LYS A 122 -0.71 -10.82 8.19
CA LYS A 122 0.36 -10.02 8.80
C LYS A 122 0.08 -8.52 8.66
N GLY A 123 -0.56 -8.11 7.57
CA GLY A 123 -1.01 -6.73 7.39
C GLY A 123 -1.90 -6.22 8.52
N LEU A 124 -2.68 -7.08 9.20
CA LEU A 124 -3.48 -6.67 10.37
C LEU A 124 -2.60 -6.28 11.57
N GLY A 125 -1.46 -6.94 11.76
CA GLY A 125 -0.48 -6.53 12.77
C GLY A 125 0.13 -5.16 12.45
N GLN A 126 0.45 -4.91 11.16
CA GLN A 126 0.88 -3.58 10.70
C GLN A 126 -0.20 -2.52 10.92
N LEU A 127 -1.47 -2.85 10.65
CA LEU A 127 -2.60 -1.95 10.90
C LEU A 127 -2.70 -1.57 12.38
N ALA A 128 -2.64 -2.56 13.28
CA ALA A 128 -2.74 -2.31 14.70
C ALA A 128 -1.60 -1.40 15.21
N PHE A 129 -0.35 -1.68 14.79
CA PHE A 129 0.79 -0.85 15.15
C PHE A 129 0.69 0.56 14.52
N GLY A 130 0.31 0.66 13.26
CA GLY A 130 0.14 1.92 12.56
C GLY A 130 -0.95 2.80 13.18
N LEU A 131 -2.11 2.22 13.52
CA LEU A 131 -3.19 2.92 14.22
C LEU A 131 -2.75 3.38 15.61
N GLY A 132 -2.07 2.52 16.38
CA GLY A 132 -1.54 2.89 17.69
C GLY A 132 -0.58 4.07 17.61
N THR A 133 0.36 4.05 16.66
CA THR A 133 1.31 5.15 16.41
C THR A 133 0.59 6.42 15.98
N LEU A 134 -0.38 6.30 15.08
CA LEU A 134 -1.15 7.43 14.56
C LEU A 134 -1.99 8.09 15.66
N ILE A 135 -2.69 7.31 16.47
CA ILE A 135 -3.50 7.81 17.60
C ILE A 135 -2.59 8.45 18.65
N TYR A 136 -1.45 7.83 18.96
CA TYR A 136 -0.48 8.40 19.89
C TYR A 136 0.02 9.77 19.41
N ALA A 137 0.41 9.89 18.16
CA ALA A 137 0.85 11.15 17.57
C ALA A 137 -0.28 12.19 17.55
N TRP A 138 -1.51 11.78 17.22
CA TRP A 138 -2.70 12.64 17.22
C TRP A 138 -2.94 13.29 18.59
N VAL A 139 -2.92 12.48 19.64
CA VAL A 139 -3.13 12.96 21.03
C VAL A 139 -2.00 13.91 21.46
N LYS A 140 -0.75 13.58 21.13
CA LYS A 140 0.43 14.41 21.48
C LYS A 140 0.48 15.74 20.74
N LEU A 141 -0.06 15.78 19.53
CA LEU A 141 -0.21 17.03 18.75
C LEU A 141 -1.41 17.89 19.18
N GLY A 142 -2.25 17.39 20.08
CA GLY A 142 -3.44 18.12 20.54
C GLY A 142 -4.48 18.34 19.43
N LEU A 143 -4.50 17.49 18.40
CA LEU A 143 -5.43 17.63 17.29
C LEU A 143 -6.87 17.38 17.77
N GLY A 144 -7.77 18.27 17.43
CA GLY A 144 -9.18 18.15 17.82
C GLY A 144 -9.86 16.93 17.18
N PHE A 145 -10.83 16.35 17.89
CA PHE A 145 -11.66 15.28 17.35
C PHE A 145 -12.98 15.88 16.85
N SER A 146 -13.13 15.99 15.53
CA SER A 146 -14.41 16.28 14.91
C SER A 146 -14.79 15.16 13.92
N ALA A 147 -16.09 14.90 13.77
CA ALA A 147 -16.58 13.90 12.83
C ALA A 147 -16.10 14.19 11.40
N LEU A 148 -16.05 15.46 11.00
CA LEU A 148 -15.55 15.86 9.68
C LEU A 148 -14.06 15.56 9.52
N MET A 149 -13.24 15.75 10.57
CA MET A 149 -11.81 15.49 10.53
C MET A 149 -11.51 13.98 10.43
N ILE A 150 -12.26 13.16 11.16
CA ILE A 150 -12.19 11.69 11.06
C ILE A 150 -12.60 11.23 9.65
N LEU A 151 -13.68 11.78 9.10
CA LEU A 151 -14.12 11.46 7.74
C LEU A 151 -13.06 11.83 6.69
N LYS A 152 -12.48 13.03 6.78
CA LYS A 152 -11.36 13.44 5.91
C LYS A 152 -10.22 12.45 6.03
N MET A 153 -9.79 12.10 7.25
CA MET A 153 -8.71 11.16 7.48
C MET A 153 -8.99 9.78 6.85
N LEU A 154 -10.20 9.25 7.00
CA LEU A 154 -10.58 7.98 6.38
C LEU A 154 -10.52 8.04 4.85
N VAL A 155 -11.05 9.11 4.24
CA VAL A 155 -10.99 9.30 2.77
C VAL A 155 -9.55 9.37 2.30
N PHE A 156 -8.70 10.14 2.97
CA PHE A 156 -7.30 10.27 2.61
C PHE A 156 -6.51 8.97 2.82
N LEU A 157 -6.75 8.22 3.89
CA LEU A 157 -6.12 6.92 4.12
C LEU A 157 -6.50 5.90 3.03
N LEU A 158 -7.79 5.81 2.70
CA LEU A 158 -8.26 4.90 1.66
C LEU A 158 -7.70 5.24 0.28
N THR A 159 -7.67 6.52 -0.07
CA THR A 159 -7.16 6.95 -1.38
C THR A 159 -5.64 6.91 -1.45
N ALA A 160 -4.94 7.16 -0.36
CA ALA A 160 -3.49 6.99 -0.26
C ALA A 160 -3.07 5.52 -0.44
N SER A 161 -3.85 4.57 0.11
CA SER A 161 -3.58 3.14 -0.12
C SER A 161 -3.67 2.75 -1.59
N LEU A 162 -4.57 3.38 -2.37
CA LEU A 162 -4.70 3.13 -3.80
C LEU A 162 -3.44 3.51 -4.59
N ILE A 163 -2.67 4.50 -4.14
CA ILE A 163 -1.39 4.88 -4.76
C ILE A 163 -0.38 3.72 -4.67
N MET A 164 -0.21 3.15 -3.47
CA MET A 164 0.75 2.06 -3.31
C MET A 164 0.27 0.79 -4.01
N ILE A 165 -1.03 0.49 -3.96
CA ILE A 165 -1.62 -0.61 -4.72
C ILE A 165 -1.35 -0.40 -6.22
N ALA A 166 -1.53 0.81 -6.73
CA ALA A 166 -1.28 1.14 -8.13
C ALA A 166 0.18 0.92 -8.54
N LEU A 167 1.13 1.41 -7.74
CA LEU A 167 2.56 1.24 -7.98
C LEU A 167 2.94 -0.25 -7.98
N GLN A 168 2.47 -1.01 -7.00
CA GLN A 168 2.76 -2.44 -6.90
C GLN A 168 2.10 -3.25 -8.03
N ASN A 169 0.86 -2.94 -8.40
CA ASN A 169 0.18 -3.56 -9.54
C ASN A 169 0.91 -3.28 -10.85
N ALA A 170 1.33 -2.04 -11.08
CA ALA A 170 2.07 -1.67 -12.28
C ALA A 170 3.42 -2.37 -12.35
N ALA A 171 4.17 -2.41 -11.23
CA ALA A 171 5.43 -3.12 -11.13
C ALA A 171 5.27 -4.62 -11.38
N ALA A 172 4.27 -5.26 -10.76
CA ALA A 172 3.99 -6.67 -10.96
C ALA A 172 3.63 -6.98 -12.42
N ALA A 173 2.78 -6.15 -13.04
CA ALA A 173 2.32 -6.34 -14.42
C ALA A 173 3.46 -6.29 -15.45
N THR A 174 4.62 -5.70 -15.14
CA THR A 174 5.77 -5.70 -16.05
C THR A 174 6.25 -7.10 -16.40
N CYS A 175 5.93 -8.12 -15.59
CA CYS A 175 6.28 -9.53 -15.84
C CYS A 175 5.66 -10.08 -17.14
N PHE A 176 4.58 -9.50 -17.63
CA PHE A 176 3.99 -9.92 -18.91
C PHE A 176 4.86 -9.58 -20.12
N TRP A 177 5.88 -8.70 -19.96
CA TRP A 177 6.79 -8.29 -21.03
C TRP A 177 8.26 -8.50 -20.68
N ILE A 178 8.63 -8.49 -19.39
CA ILE A 178 10.01 -8.51 -18.92
C ILE A 178 10.21 -9.71 -17.99
N GLN A 179 11.09 -10.64 -18.37
CA GLN A 179 11.38 -11.84 -17.56
C GLN A 179 11.92 -11.50 -16.17
N ASN A 180 12.79 -10.50 -16.05
CA ASN A 180 13.39 -10.08 -14.79
C ASN A 180 12.64 -8.94 -14.09
N SER A 181 11.31 -8.95 -14.16
CA SER A 181 10.44 -7.95 -13.51
C SER A 181 10.55 -7.88 -11.99
N PHE A 182 11.22 -8.86 -11.35
CA PHE A 182 11.52 -8.81 -9.92
C PHE A 182 12.23 -7.53 -9.50
N TYR A 183 13.18 -7.05 -10.29
CA TYR A 183 13.91 -5.81 -9.97
C TYR A 183 13.03 -4.57 -10.04
N VAL A 184 12.00 -4.57 -10.89
CA VAL A 184 11.02 -3.46 -10.95
C VAL A 184 10.19 -3.44 -9.67
N MET A 185 9.76 -4.61 -9.19
CA MET A 185 9.02 -4.72 -7.93
C MET A 185 9.89 -4.30 -6.75
N ASP A 186 11.12 -4.83 -6.66
CA ASP A 186 12.07 -4.48 -5.59
C ASP A 186 12.38 -2.97 -5.56
N PHE A 187 12.56 -2.37 -6.73
CA PHE A 187 12.75 -0.92 -6.86
C PHE A 187 11.59 -0.13 -6.29
N VAL A 188 10.35 -0.45 -6.67
CA VAL A 188 9.15 0.21 -6.15
C VAL A 188 9.05 0.08 -4.63
N LEU A 189 9.37 -1.10 -4.10
CA LEU A 189 9.29 -1.35 -2.66
C LEU A 189 10.37 -0.62 -1.86
N LYS A 190 11.58 -0.48 -2.39
CA LYS A 190 12.62 0.35 -1.76
C LYS A 190 12.20 1.82 -1.68
N PHE A 191 11.55 2.33 -2.73
CA PHE A 191 11.02 3.69 -2.70
C PHE A 191 9.87 3.87 -1.72
N ARG A 192 9.04 2.85 -1.51
CA ARG A 192 7.96 2.86 -0.51
C ARG A 192 8.44 3.26 0.89
N ASP A 193 9.64 2.85 1.28
CA ASP A 193 10.18 3.11 2.61
C ASP A 193 10.41 4.60 2.89
N TYR A 194 10.47 5.42 1.85
CA TYR A 194 10.56 6.88 1.97
C TYR A 194 9.20 7.56 2.19
N ALA A 195 8.08 6.85 2.01
CA ALA A 195 6.73 7.42 2.18
C ALA A 195 6.45 7.95 3.59
N LYS A 196 7.15 7.44 4.60
CA LYS A 196 7.06 7.88 6.00
C LYS A 196 7.73 9.21 6.31
N TYR A 197 8.49 9.76 5.37
CA TYR A 197 9.21 11.01 5.55
C TYR A 197 8.53 12.17 4.82
N PRO A 198 8.58 13.39 5.39
CA PRO A 198 8.11 14.55 4.67
C PRO A 198 9.00 14.82 3.46
N VAL A 199 8.37 15.02 2.29
CA VAL A 199 9.12 15.18 1.04
C VAL A 199 10.02 16.43 1.04
N THR A 200 9.76 17.38 1.92
CA THR A 200 10.53 18.62 2.09
C THR A 200 11.94 18.43 2.65
N ILE A 201 12.22 17.28 3.28
CA ILE A 201 13.59 16.99 3.77
C ILE A 201 14.56 16.60 2.65
N PHE A 202 14.01 16.21 1.49
CA PHE A 202 14.81 15.78 0.35
C PHE A 202 15.19 16.95 -0.56
N SER A 203 16.23 16.77 -1.36
CA SER A 203 16.62 17.74 -2.38
C SER A 203 15.51 17.98 -3.42
N PRO A 204 15.50 19.11 -4.15
CA PRO A 204 14.47 19.43 -5.14
C PRO A 204 14.25 18.33 -6.19
N VAL A 205 15.33 17.65 -6.60
CA VAL A 205 15.28 16.54 -7.58
C VAL A 205 14.48 15.36 -7.02
N PHE A 206 14.81 14.89 -5.81
CA PHE A 206 14.08 13.81 -5.17
C PHE A 206 12.64 14.20 -4.82
N ARG A 207 12.41 15.46 -4.46
CA ARG A 207 11.07 15.99 -4.23
C ARG A 207 10.20 15.88 -5.49
N PHE A 208 10.75 16.22 -6.66
CA PHE A 208 10.09 16.05 -7.94
C PHE A 208 9.83 14.58 -8.26
N ILE A 209 10.83 13.70 -8.07
CA ILE A 209 10.71 12.25 -8.30
C ILE A 209 9.60 11.67 -7.42
N PHE A 210 9.59 11.96 -6.12
CA PHE A 210 8.63 11.41 -5.15
C PHE A 210 7.21 11.98 -5.29
N THR A 211 7.07 13.08 -6.00
CA THR A 211 5.75 13.67 -6.27
C THR A 211 5.18 13.21 -7.61
N PHE A 212 5.99 13.14 -8.68
CA PHE A 212 5.47 13.00 -10.04
C PHE A 212 5.87 11.69 -10.73
N ILE A 213 7.07 11.14 -10.47
CA ILE A 213 7.55 9.91 -11.12
C ILE A 213 7.14 8.70 -10.28
N MET A 214 7.50 8.71 -9.01
CA MET A 214 7.16 7.69 -8.03
C MET A 214 6.31 8.35 -6.93
N PRO A 215 4.99 8.50 -7.11
CA PRO A 215 4.15 9.41 -6.31
C PRO A 215 3.95 8.94 -4.86
N ILE A 216 5.04 8.55 -4.19
CA ILE A 216 5.05 8.10 -2.79
C ILE A 216 4.72 9.23 -1.81
N ALA A 217 4.95 10.50 -2.18
CA ALA A 217 4.56 11.64 -1.36
C ALA A 217 3.04 11.70 -1.11
N PHE A 218 2.25 11.11 -2.00
CA PHE A 218 0.79 11.02 -1.84
C PHE A 218 0.33 9.88 -0.92
N ILE A 219 1.27 9.02 -0.44
CA ILE A 219 0.93 7.93 0.50
C ILE A 219 0.75 8.49 1.92
N ALA A 220 1.56 9.45 2.34
CA ALA A 220 1.43 10.03 3.67
C ALA A 220 1.59 11.56 3.70
N TYR A 221 2.59 12.11 3.02
CA TYR A 221 2.96 13.51 3.16
C TYR A 221 1.81 14.47 2.76
N TYR A 222 1.38 14.47 1.49
CA TYR A 222 0.31 15.37 1.04
C TYR A 222 -1.01 15.17 1.78
N PRO A 223 -1.50 13.93 1.99
CA PRO A 223 -2.70 13.70 2.77
C PRO A 223 -2.62 14.23 4.20
N SER A 224 -1.49 14.05 4.87
CA SER A 224 -1.30 14.47 6.26
C SER A 224 -1.26 15.98 6.43
N LEU A 225 -0.81 16.75 5.42
CA LEU A 225 -0.81 18.21 5.48
C LEU A 225 -2.20 18.81 5.67
N VAL A 226 -3.26 18.16 5.16
CA VAL A 226 -4.65 18.61 5.35
C VAL A 226 -5.05 18.61 6.82
N ILE A 227 -4.41 17.77 7.62
CA ILE A 227 -4.70 17.58 9.04
C ILE A 227 -3.70 18.37 9.90
N LEU A 228 -2.41 18.27 9.56
CA LEU A 228 -1.33 18.84 10.38
C LEU A 228 -1.14 20.34 10.16
N ARG A 229 -1.45 20.88 8.99
CA ARG A 229 -1.21 22.27 8.62
C ARG A 229 -2.40 22.88 7.84
N PRO A 230 -3.58 22.97 8.47
CA PRO A 230 -4.82 23.38 7.80
C PRO A 230 -4.74 24.78 7.17
N ASP A 231 -3.92 25.69 7.73
CA ASP A 231 -3.78 27.07 7.26
C ASP A 231 -2.91 27.23 6.00
N ALA A 232 -2.11 26.20 5.65
CA ALA A 232 -1.16 26.24 4.54
C ALA A 232 -1.18 24.97 3.70
N VAL A 233 -2.37 24.48 3.35
CA VAL A 233 -2.55 23.24 2.59
C VAL A 233 -2.25 23.43 1.11
N PRO A 234 -1.23 22.76 0.52
CA PRO A 234 -0.98 22.83 -0.91
C PRO A 234 -2.14 22.23 -1.72
N LEU A 235 -2.35 22.71 -2.94
CA LEU A 235 -3.36 22.16 -3.86
C LEU A 235 -3.18 20.64 -4.08
N LEU A 236 -1.94 20.17 -4.16
CA LEU A 236 -1.60 18.73 -4.30
C LEU A 236 -2.19 17.88 -3.17
N SER A 237 -2.30 18.40 -1.96
CA SER A 237 -2.92 17.70 -0.84
C SER A 237 -4.41 17.47 -1.05
N TRP A 238 -5.14 18.48 -1.53
CA TRP A 238 -6.57 18.38 -1.79
C TRP A 238 -6.92 17.47 -2.97
N ILE A 239 -6.09 17.44 -4.00
CA ILE A 239 -6.29 16.58 -5.17
C ILE A 239 -5.75 15.16 -4.97
N SER A 240 -5.05 14.88 -3.86
CA SER A 240 -4.47 13.55 -3.59
C SER A 240 -5.48 12.39 -3.63
N PRO A 241 -6.75 12.52 -3.17
CA PRO A 241 -7.74 11.48 -3.33
C PRO A 241 -8.05 11.14 -4.78
N LEU A 242 -8.14 12.16 -5.63
CA LEU A 242 -8.37 11.97 -7.07
C LEU A 242 -7.19 11.28 -7.73
N PHE A 243 -5.96 11.64 -7.35
CA PHE A 243 -4.75 10.97 -7.80
C PHE A 243 -4.76 9.49 -7.47
N GLY A 244 -5.12 9.12 -6.22
CA GLY A 244 -5.19 7.72 -5.80
C GLY A 244 -6.14 6.89 -6.68
N ILE A 245 -7.33 7.41 -6.92
CA ILE A 245 -8.34 6.75 -7.75
C ILE A 245 -7.87 6.60 -9.20
N LEU A 246 -7.32 7.69 -9.78
CA LEU A 246 -6.82 7.71 -11.15
C LEU A 246 -5.65 6.72 -11.35
N PHE A 247 -4.66 6.73 -10.44
CA PHE A 247 -3.52 5.83 -10.52
C PHE A 247 -3.92 4.37 -10.39
N PHE A 248 -4.84 4.06 -9.48
CA PHE A 248 -5.37 2.70 -9.35
C PHE A 248 -6.09 2.26 -10.63
N TRP A 249 -6.91 3.11 -11.23
CA TRP A 249 -7.60 2.80 -12.48
C TRP A 249 -6.60 2.56 -13.63
N LEU A 250 -5.56 3.41 -13.76
CA LEU A 250 -4.52 3.26 -14.78
C LEU A 250 -3.73 1.96 -14.57
N SER A 251 -3.33 1.65 -13.33
CA SER A 251 -2.60 0.41 -13.03
C SER A 251 -3.43 -0.84 -13.28
N TYR A 252 -4.72 -0.81 -12.97
CA TYR A 252 -5.66 -1.88 -13.30
C TYR A 252 -5.75 -2.09 -14.82
N ARG A 253 -5.87 -1.00 -15.60
CA ARG A 253 -5.91 -1.08 -17.07
C ARG A 253 -4.61 -1.64 -17.63
N PHE A 254 -3.48 -1.21 -17.10
CA PHE A 254 -2.15 -1.68 -17.50
C PHE A 254 -1.98 -3.18 -17.19
N TRP A 255 -2.36 -3.61 -15.99
CA TRP A 255 -2.34 -5.01 -15.59
C TRP A 255 -3.24 -5.89 -16.47
N MET A 256 -4.48 -5.45 -16.71
CA MET A 256 -5.42 -6.17 -17.59
C MET A 256 -4.92 -6.23 -19.04
N PHE A 257 -4.28 -5.18 -19.53
CA PHE A 257 -3.67 -5.17 -20.85
C PHE A 257 -2.55 -6.21 -20.95
N GLY A 258 -1.70 -6.35 -19.93
CA GLY A 258 -0.69 -7.39 -19.85
C GLY A 258 -1.30 -8.80 -19.83
N ALA A 259 -2.30 -9.00 -18.97
CA ALA A 259 -2.98 -10.28 -18.86
C ALA A 259 -3.66 -10.74 -20.16
N LEU A 260 -4.20 -9.81 -20.95
CA LEU A 260 -4.80 -10.10 -22.26
C LEU A 260 -3.77 -10.45 -23.34
N LYS A 261 -2.53 -10.02 -23.18
CA LYS A 261 -1.42 -10.35 -24.10
C LYS A 261 -0.69 -11.64 -23.72
N TYR A 262 -1.00 -12.20 -22.55
CA TYR A 262 -0.40 -13.45 -22.11
C TYR A 262 -0.86 -14.61 -23.01
N SER A 263 0.09 -15.19 -23.75
CA SER A 263 -0.15 -16.29 -24.71
C SER A 263 0.18 -17.67 -24.15
N GLY A 264 0.54 -17.76 -22.87
CA GLY A 264 1.13 -18.95 -22.30
C GLY A 264 2.62 -19.08 -22.68
N THR A 265 3.42 -19.66 -21.81
CA THR A 265 4.76 -20.10 -22.19
C THR A 265 4.55 -21.39 -22.99
N GLY A 266 4.33 -21.27 -24.30
CA GLY A 266 4.32 -22.42 -25.18
C GLY A 266 5.73 -22.97 -25.26
N SER A 267 6.04 -23.95 -24.44
CA SER A 267 7.14 -24.89 -24.66
C SER A 267 6.64 -26.03 -25.45
#